data_7e72d084291204010770d046ebf9db6d
#
_entry.id   7e72d084291204010770d046ebf9db6d
#
_cell.length_a   1.000
_cell.length_b   1.000
_cell.length_c   1.000
_cell.angle_alpha   90.00
_cell.angle_beta   90.00
_cell.angle_gamma   90.00
#
_symmetry.space_group_name_H-M   'P 1'
#
loop_
_entity.id
_entity.type
_entity.pdbx_description
1 polymer ?
#
loop_
_entity_poly.entity_id
_entity_poly.type
_entity_poly.pdbx_seq_one_letter_code
_entity_poly.pdbx_strand_id
1 'polypeptide(L)'
;MVYNLNQNLRTLEKLQYQKATGKKFRVPSDDPIGASKSLKFHTDISKLEQYQRNAEDAMSWMTDTESALGEIGEVLKRAYELTIDVANGTKKAPEDLQKVKEEIDQLREHLIQIGNTTYAGRHIFSGYKTDQPLLNEDGTYNIDLIMKKDENDADKKAEIFEYNVGVSETVKVNTLGGKVFGKIGLDNEGKPIFVEEPDYTSDIDEKEMPYLIAVFDALSDELDSGTNPDIIQNSIKRLQDSHEQVLAVRSEVGAKMNRLEMTEKKIGAQINNVNELLSYNEDVDMAEISMQIAMAENVYISSLMTGAKIIQPTLVQFLT
;
A
#
# COMPACT_ATOMS: atom_id res chain seq x y z
N MET A 1 54.86 -36.27 -2.12
CA MET A 1 55.00 -35.27 -3.17
C MET A 1 53.74 -35.11 -3.98
N VAL A 2 53.24 -36.14 -4.64
CA VAL A 2 51.96 -36.07 -5.42
C VAL A 2 50.80 -35.56 -4.60
N TYR A 3 50.68 -35.95 -3.32
CA TYR A 3 49.68 -35.47 -2.40
C TYR A 3 49.73 -33.91 -2.23
N ASN A 4 50.92 -33.38 -1.98
CA ASN A 4 51.10 -31.93 -1.81
C ASN A 4 50.83 -31.15 -3.13
N LEU A 5 51.18 -31.71 -4.27
CA LEU A 5 50.89 -31.16 -5.57
C LEU A 5 49.38 -31.08 -5.84
N ASN A 6 48.65 -32.14 -5.52
CA ASN A 6 47.18 -32.15 -5.62
C ASN A 6 46.52 -31.15 -4.65
N GLN A 7 47.10 -30.99 -3.47
CA GLN A 7 46.60 -30.01 -2.51
C GLN A 7 46.79 -28.53 -3.00
N ASN A 8 47.96 -28.25 -3.56
CA ASN A 8 48.23 -26.94 -4.19
C ASN A 8 47.31 -26.66 -5.39
N LEU A 9 47.02 -27.71 -6.19
CA LEU A 9 46.10 -27.58 -7.33
C LEU A 9 44.67 -27.27 -6.86
N ARG A 10 44.16 -27.94 -5.81
CA ARG A 10 42.86 -27.68 -5.20
C ARG A 10 42.76 -26.27 -4.62
N THR A 11 43.84 -25.80 -4.00
CA THR A 11 43.89 -24.42 -3.49
C THR A 11 43.83 -23.39 -4.64
N LEU A 12 44.56 -23.62 -5.71
CA LEU A 12 44.53 -22.78 -6.89
C LEU A 12 43.14 -22.78 -7.55
N GLU A 13 42.55 -23.96 -7.70
CA GLU A 13 41.17 -24.09 -8.24
C GLU A 13 40.14 -23.34 -7.38
N LYS A 14 40.23 -23.42 -6.05
CA LYS A 14 39.37 -22.67 -5.13
C LYS A 14 39.54 -21.14 -5.31
N LEU A 15 40.79 -20.65 -5.37
CA LEU A 15 41.07 -19.24 -5.55
C LEU A 15 40.59 -18.71 -6.91
N GLN A 16 40.76 -19.50 -7.97
CA GLN A 16 40.25 -19.17 -9.31
C GLN A 16 38.72 -19.11 -9.33
N TYR A 17 38.04 -20.02 -8.63
CA TYR A 17 36.59 -19.97 -8.45
C TYR A 17 36.15 -18.69 -7.70
N GLN A 18 36.82 -18.35 -6.59
CA GLN A 18 36.53 -17.15 -5.80
C GLN A 18 36.73 -15.87 -6.64
N LYS A 19 37.79 -15.84 -7.48
CA LYS A 19 38.03 -14.73 -8.42
C LYS A 19 36.93 -14.63 -9.47
N ALA A 20 36.48 -15.77 -10.02
CA ALA A 20 35.52 -15.81 -11.10
C ALA A 20 34.10 -15.44 -10.61
N THR A 21 33.75 -15.79 -9.37
CA THR A 21 32.41 -15.56 -8.80
C THR A 21 32.33 -14.34 -7.89
N GLY A 22 33.47 -13.83 -7.40
CA GLY A 22 33.51 -12.78 -6.38
C GLY A 22 33.09 -13.25 -4.98
N LYS A 23 32.84 -14.57 -4.76
CA LYS A 23 32.34 -15.11 -3.50
C LYS A 23 33.39 -15.89 -2.70
N LYS A 24 33.41 -15.73 -1.37
CA LYS A 24 34.37 -16.40 -0.46
C LYS A 24 34.20 -17.90 -0.39
N PHE A 25 32.98 -18.41 -0.47
CA PHE A 25 32.65 -19.82 -0.36
C PHE A 25 31.65 -20.25 -1.43
N ARG A 26 31.75 -21.50 -1.85
CA ARG A 26 30.90 -22.12 -2.88
C ARG A 26 29.80 -22.97 -2.27
N VAL A 27 30.17 -23.73 -1.26
CA VAL A 27 29.30 -24.69 -0.58
C VAL A 27 29.38 -24.48 0.94
N PRO A 28 28.34 -24.86 1.69
CA PRO A 28 28.32 -24.73 3.16
C PRO A 28 29.48 -25.45 3.88
N SER A 29 30.09 -26.46 3.24
CA SER A 29 31.27 -27.12 3.76
C SER A 29 32.56 -26.31 3.73
N ASP A 30 32.64 -25.26 2.90
CA ASP A 30 33.82 -24.36 2.82
C ASP A 30 33.89 -23.43 4.01
N ASP A 31 32.73 -22.85 4.41
CA ASP A 31 32.53 -22.04 5.62
C ASP A 31 31.09 -22.21 6.14
N PRO A 32 30.84 -23.13 7.08
CA PRO A 32 29.52 -23.38 7.61
C PRO A 32 28.89 -22.18 8.34
N ILE A 33 29.73 -21.34 8.98
CA ILE A 33 29.28 -20.18 9.73
C ILE A 33 28.90 -19.05 8.77
N GLY A 34 29.77 -18.76 7.78
CA GLY A 34 29.50 -17.79 6.75
C GLY A 34 28.27 -18.15 5.92
N ALA A 35 28.14 -19.41 5.51
CA ALA A 35 26.98 -19.91 4.76
C ALA A 35 25.66 -19.79 5.54
N SER A 36 25.70 -20.09 6.85
CA SER A 36 24.51 -19.94 7.70
C SER A 36 24.09 -18.47 7.86
N LYS A 37 25.05 -17.56 8.03
CA LYS A 37 24.77 -16.11 8.08
C LYS A 37 24.22 -15.61 6.76
N SER A 38 24.80 -16.01 5.64
CA SER A 38 24.36 -15.65 4.29
C SER A 38 22.91 -16.07 4.04
N LEU A 39 22.56 -17.32 4.36
CA LEU A 39 21.20 -17.81 4.23
C LEU A 39 20.20 -16.98 5.06
N LYS A 40 20.61 -16.56 6.27
CA LYS A 40 19.80 -15.69 7.11
C LYS A 40 19.61 -14.31 6.47
N PHE A 41 20.69 -13.69 5.97
CA PHE A 41 20.61 -12.40 5.31
C PHE A 41 19.74 -12.44 4.05
N HIS A 42 19.87 -13.46 3.21
CA HIS A 42 18.97 -13.65 2.06
C HIS A 42 17.50 -13.79 2.47
N THR A 43 17.24 -14.52 3.56
CA THR A 43 15.88 -14.63 4.10
C THR A 43 15.36 -13.29 4.61
N ASP A 44 16.19 -12.53 5.30
CA ASP A 44 15.82 -11.21 5.84
C ASP A 44 15.58 -10.19 4.72
N ILE A 45 16.42 -10.19 3.67
CA ILE A 45 16.23 -9.37 2.45
C ILE A 45 14.89 -9.72 1.79
N SER A 46 14.63 -11.00 1.55
CA SER A 46 13.37 -11.43 0.92
C SER A 46 12.12 -11.00 1.69
N LYS A 47 12.18 -11.03 3.03
CA LYS A 47 11.09 -10.52 3.88
C LYS A 47 10.94 -9.00 3.78
N LEU A 48 12.05 -8.26 3.81
CA LEU A 48 12.03 -6.80 3.68
C LEU A 48 11.51 -6.37 2.33
N GLU A 49 11.90 -7.02 1.24
CA GLU A 49 11.37 -6.79 -0.09
C GLU A 49 9.86 -7.07 -0.18
N GLN A 50 9.36 -8.09 0.54
CA GLN A 50 7.92 -8.33 0.61
C GLN A 50 7.21 -7.23 1.38
N TYR A 51 7.77 -6.73 2.48
CA TYR A 51 7.20 -5.59 3.20
C TYR A 51 7.21 -4.31 2.37
N GLN A 52 8.25 -4.11 1.57
CA GLN A 52 8.31 -2.98 0.65
C GLN A 52 7.19 -3.05 -0.39
N ARG A 53 7.01 -4.20 -1.06
CA ARG A 53 5.89 -4.38 -2.00
C ARG A 53 4.53 -4.17 -1.34
N ASN A 54 4.35 -4.67 -0.12
CA ASN A 54 3.11 -4.45 0.62
C ASN A 54 2.86 -2.96 0.92
N ALA A 55 3.91 -2.20 1.22
CA ALA A 55 3.81 -0.75 1.46
C ALA A 55 3.50 0.01 0.17
N GLU A 56 4.09 -0.37 -0.97
CA GLU A 56 3.83 0.19 -2.29
C GLU A 56 2.37 -0.07 -2.74
N ASP A 57 1.87 -1.29 -2.54
CA ASP A 57 0.48 -1.66 -2.83
C ASP A 57 -0.50 -0.86 -1.96
N ALA A 58 -0.21 -0.75 -0.65
CA ALA A 58 -1.01 0.04 0.28
C ALA A 58 -1.01 1.54 -0.09
N MET A 59 0.13 2.09 -0.49
CA MET A 59 0.26 3.47 -0.94
C MET A 59 -0.58 3.74 -2.18
N SER A 60 -0.53 2.85 -3.16
CA SER A 60 -1.30 2.98 -4.40
C SER A 60 -2.81 2.99 -4.13
N TRP A 61 -3.30 2.07 -3.29
CA TRP A 61 -4.70 2.05 -2.85
C TRP A 61 -5.13 3.35 -2.16
N MET A 62 -4.29 3.86 -1.24
CA MET A 62 -4.60 5.10 -0.52
C MET A 62 -4.55 6.33 -1.42
N THR A 63 -3.70 6.34 -2.45
CA THR A 63 -3.62 7.43 -3.41
C THR A 63 -4.93 7.55 -4.20
N ASP A 64 -5.49 6.43 -4.67
CA ASP A 64 -6.78 6.44 -5.37
C ASP A 64 -7.93 6.81 -4.42
N THR A 65 -7.87 6.35 -3.16
CA THR A 65 -8.84 6.75 -2.13
C THR A 65 -8.78 8.25 -1.86
N GLU A 66 -7.58 8.82 -1.76
CA GLU A 66 -7.37 10.27 -1.55
C GLU A 66 -7.89 11.09 -2.72
N SER A 67 -7.65 10.62 -3.96
CA SER A 67 -8.17 11.25 -5.18
C SER A 67 -9.70 11.26 -5.18
N ALA A 68 -10.34 10.13 -4.89
CA ALA A 68 -11.80 10.04 -4.83
C ALA A 68 -12.40 10.96 -3.73
N LEU A 69 -11.76 11.03 -2.55
CA LEU A 69 -12.16 11.95 -1.49
C LEU A 69 -11.99 13.42 -1.91
N GLY A 70 -10.95 13.72 -2.69
CA GLY A 70 -10.74 15.03 -3.29
C GLY A 70 -11.89 15.43 -4.23
N GLU A 71 -12.28 14.51 -5.12
CA GLU A 71 -13.40 14.69 -6.05
C GLU A 71 -14.73 14.91 -5.32
N ILE A 72 -15.01 14.12 -4.26
CA ILE A 72 -16.19 14.33 -3.40
C ILE A 72 -16.16 15.75 -2.80
N GLY A 73 -15.00 16.20 -2.31
CA GLY A 73 -14.83 17.56 -1.78
C GLY A 73 -15.15 18.67 -2.80
N GLU A 74 -14.71 18.53 -4.05
CA GLU A 74 -15.02 19.47 -5.12
C GLU A 74 -16.51 19.46 -5.50
N VAL A 75 -17.15 18.28 -5.52
CA VAL A 75 -18.61 18.17 -5.76
C VAL A 75 -19.39 18.89 -4.67
N LEU A 76 -19.04 18.67 -3.40
CA LEU A 76 -19.67 19.34 -2.27
C LEU A 76 -19.49 20.85 -2.30
N LYS A 77 -18.30 21.30 -2.63
CA LYS A 77 -18.00 22.73 -2.79
C LYS A 77 -18.84 23.35 -3.90
N ARG A 78 -18.98 22.66 -5.04
CA ARG A 78 -19.81 23.16 -6.15
C ARG A 78 -21.29 23.23 -5.76
N ALA A 79 -21.82 22.20 -5.10
CA ALA A 79 -23.19 22.22 -4.58
C ALA A 79 -23.41 23.37 -3.58
N TYR A 80 -22.46 23.60 -2.69
CA TYR A 80 -22.48 24.71 -1.74
C TYR A 80 -22.52 26.07 -2.43
N GLU A 81 -21.69 26.31 -3.45
CA GLU A 81 -21.68 27.55 -4.24
C GLU A 81 -23.06 27.82 -4.92
N LEU A 82 -23.62 26.77 -5.54
CA LEU A 82 -24.95 26.86 -6.18
C LEU A 82 -26.05 27.16 -5.14
N THR A 83 -25.99 26.54 -3.97
CA THR A 83 -26.96 26.76 -2.91
C THR A 83 -26.89 28.19 -2.36
N ILE A 84 -25.69 28.73 -2.20
CA ILE A 84 -25.50 30.16 -1.82
C ILE A 84 -26.05 31.09 -2.88
N ASP A 85 -25.82 30.86 -4.17
CA ASP A 85 -26.36 31.67 -5.25
C ASP A 85 -27.89 31.75 -5.23
N VAL A 86 -28.55 30.63 -4.93
CA VAL A 86 -29.99 30.55 -4.72
C VAL A 86 -30.42 31.31 -3.47
N ALA A 87 -29.73 31.09 -2.34
CA ALA A 87 -30.04 31.75 -1.05
C ALA A 87 -29.94 33.29 -1.14
N ASN A 88 -28.92 33.81 -1.85
CA ASN A 88 -28.73 35.22 -2.06
C ASN A 88 -29.71 35.83 -3.06
N GLY A 89 -30.57 35.04 -3.65
CA GLY A 89 -31.61 35.47 -4.57
C GLY A 89 -31.09 35.93 -5.93
N THR A 90 -29.90 35.56 -6.30
CA THR A 90 -29.32 35.81 -7.63
C THR A 90 -30.04 34.99 -8.70
N LYS A 91 -30.60 33.85 -8.32
CA LYS A 91 -31.36 32.92 -9.19
C LYS A 91 -32.75 32.67 -8.60
N LYS A 92 -33.69 33.65 -8.81
CA LYS A 92 -35.07 33.58 -8.29
C LYS A 92 -36.10 33.17 -9.33
N ALA A 93 -35.76 33.27 -10.62
CA ALA A 93 -36.69 32.92 -11.68
C ALA A 93 -36.89 31.36 -11.67
N PRO A 94 -38.12 30.87 -11.86
CA PRO A 94 -38.36 29.43 -11.89
C PRO A 94 -37.48 28.68 -12.89
N GLU A 95 -37.16 29.27 -14.02
CA GLU A 95 -36.27 28.73 -15.05
C GLU A 95 -34.80 28.60 -14.56
N ASP A 96 -34.34 29.51 -13.71
CA ASP A 96 -32.98 29.44 -13.15
C ASP A 96 -32.89 28.48 -12.00
N LEU A 97 -33.94 28.34 -11.20
CA LEU A 97 -34.01 27.26 -10.16
C LEU A 97 -34.01 25.86 -10.78
N GLN A 98 -34.74 25.68 -11.90
CA GLN A 98 -34.74 24.45 -12.63
C GLN A 98 -33.35 24.05 -13.13
N LYS A 99 -32.57 25.02 -13.67
CA LYS A 99 -31.18 24.75 -14.09
C LYS A 99 -30.27 24.38 -12.95
N VAL A 100 -30.44 25.06 -11.79
CA VAL A 100 -29.65 24.68 -10.57
C VAL A 100 -30.02 23.29 -10.10
N LYS A 101 -31.29 22.95 -10.09
CA LYS A 101 -31.76 21.59 -9.76
C LYS A 101 -31.11 20.54 -10.68
N GLU A 102 -31.17 20.77 -11.98
CA GLU A 102 -30.55 19.83 -12.96
C GLU A 102 -29.03 19.67 -12.71
N GLU A 103 -28.32 20.75 -12.32
CA GLU A 103 -26.91 20.69 -11.95
C GLU A 103 -26.71 19.91 -10.65
N ILE A 104 -27.54 20.10 -9.62
CA ILE A 104 -27.50 19.37 -8.35
C ILE A 104 -27.77 17.88 -8.58
N ASP A 105 -28.73 17.53 -9.44
CA ASP A 105 -29.02 16.14 -9.78
C ASP A 105 -27.82 15.47 -10.49
N GLN A 106 -27.15 16.17 -11.39
CA GLN A 106 -25.92 15.68 -12.03
C GLN A 106 -24.76 15.53 -11.02
N LEU A 107 -24.61 16.43 -10.06
CA LEU A 107 -23.63 16.31 -8.99
C LEU A 107 -23.91 15.12 -8.09
N ARG A 108 -25.21 14.84 -7.81
CA ARG A 108 -25.64 13.63 -7.08
C ARG A 108 -25.25 12.36 -7.80
N GLU A 109 -25.56 12.25 -9.10
CA GLU A 109 -25.17 11.08 -9.92
C GLU A 109 -23.65 10.89 -9.92
N HIS A 110 -22.90 11.99 -10.02
CA HIS A 110 -21.44 11.95 -9.96
C HIS A 110 -20.93 11.45 -8.61
N LEU A 111 -21.55 11.84 -7.49
CA LEU A 111 -21.22 11.31 -6.16
C LEU A 111 -21.42 9.79 -6.08
N ILE A 112 -22.50 9.25 -6.65
CA ILE A 112 -22.74 7.81 -6.71
C ILE A 112 -21.62 7.11 -7.52
N GLN A 113 -21.20 7.70 -8.63
CA GLN A 113 -20.10 7.17 -9.44
C GLN A 113 -18.78 7.17 -8.68
N ILE A 114 -18.47 8.27 -7.94
CA ILE A 114 -17.26 8.35 -7.12
C ILE A 114 -17.31 7.32 -5.97
N GLY A 115 -18.49 7.14 -5.33
CA GLY A 115 -18.70 6.12 -4.30
C GLY A 115 -18.43 4.69 -4.80
N ASN A 116 -18.64 4.46 -6.09
CA ASN A 116 -18.41 3.18 -6.76
C ASN A 116 -17.06 3.08 -7.50
N THR A 117 -16.14 4.02 -7.25
CA THR A 117 -14.80 4.00 -7.85
C THR A 117 -14.05 2.72 -7.51
N THR A 118 -13.30 2.21 -8.49
CA THR A 118 -12.53 0.98 -8.37
C THR A 118 -11.04 1.21 -8.56
N TYR A 119 -10.23 0.50 -7.77
CA TYR A 119 -8.79 0.33 -7.96
C TYR A 119 -8.49 -1.11 -8.38
N ALA A 120 -7.83 -1.31 -9.49
CA ALA A 120 -7.54 -2.64 -10.04
C ALA A 120 -8.77 -3.59 -10.10
N GLY A 121 -9.96 -3.03 -10.40
CA GLY A 121 -11.22 -3.78 -10.47
C GLY A 121 -11.85 -4.10 -9.11
N ARG A 122 -11.41 -3.47 -8.04
CA ARG A 122 -11.95 -3.62 -6.68
C ARG A 122 -12.50 -2.28 -6.19
N HIS A 123 -13.71 -2.28 -5.66
CA HIS A 123 -14.33 -1.07 -5.09
C HIS A 123 -13.61 -0.64 -3.81
N ILE A 124 -13.21 0.65 -3.75
CA ILE A 124 -12.33 1.17 -2.69
C ILE A 124 -13.06 1.43 -1.37
N PHE A 125 -14.37 1.69 -1.39
CA PHE A 125 -15.18 2.04 -0.23
C PHE A 125 -16.03 0.89 0.31
N SER A 126 -16.05 -0.28 -0.35
CA SER A 126 -16.94 -1.42 -0.07
C SER A 126 -16.42 -2.38 1.01
N GLY A 127 -15.44 -1.98 1.84
CA GLY A 127 -14.91 -2.84 2.90
C GLY A 127 -14.27 -4.12 2.36
N TYR A 128 -14.72 -5.29 2.85
CA TYR A 128 -14.26 -6.60 2.36
C TYR A 128 -14.97 -7.05 1.06
N LYS A 129 -16.15 -6.48 0.78
CA LYS A 129 -16.96 -6.82 -0.41
C LYS A 129 -16.52 -6.02 -1.64
N THR A 130 -15.23 -6.06 -1.95
CA THR A 130 -14.60 -5.25 -3.02
C THR A 130 -15.05 -5.60 -4.43
N ASP A 131 -15.79 -6.71 -4.62
CA ASP A 131 -16.39 -7.18 -5.87
C ASP A 131 -17.75 -6.54 -6.17
N GLN A 132 -18.34 -5.84 -5.19
CA GLN A 132 -19.66 -5.22 -5.32
C GLN A 132 -19.56 -3.69 -5.15
N PRO A 133 -20.35 -2.92 -5.92
CA PRO A 133 -20.42 -1.47 -5.76
C PRO A 133 -20.97 -1.12 -4.38
N LEU A 134 -20.53 0.01 -3.83
CA LEU A 134 -21.01 0.52 -2.55
C LEU A 134 -22.46 0.98 -2.62
N LEU A 135 -22.82 1.69 -3.70
CA LEU A 135 -24.09 2.36 -3.89
C LEU A 135 -24.83 1.80 -5.09
N ASN A 136 -26.16 1.69 -4.97
CA ASN A 136 -27.07 1.41 -6.06
C ASN A 136 -27.26 2.64 -6.96
N GLU A 137 -27.88 2.47 -8.12
CA GLU A 137 -28.25 3.58 -9.02
C GLU A 137 -29.26 4.56 -8.39
N ASP A 138 -30.09 4.07 -7.48
CA ASP A 138 -31.05 4.89 -6.72
C ASP A 138 -30.37 5.72 -5.59
N GLY A 139 -29.10 5.45 -5.29
CA GLY A 139 -28.31 6.13 -4.28
C GLY A 139 -28.32 5.47 -2.91
N THR A 140 -29.03 4.36 -2.72
CA THR A 140 -29.03 3.59 -1.46
C THR A 140 -27.78 2.69 -1.37
N TYR A 141 -27.45 2.24 -0.17
CA TYR A 141 -26.37 1.25 0.00
C TYR A 141 -26.74 -0.08 -0.64
N ASN A 142 -25.80 -0.65 -1.37
CA ASN A 142 -25.95 -1.95 -2.04
C ASN A 142 -25.45 -3.12 -1.18
N ILE A 143 -24.69 -2.83 -0.13
CA ILE A 143 -24.01 -3.83 0.69
C ILE A 143 -24.12 -3.47 2.19
N ASP A 144 -24.12 -4.50 3.04
CA ASP A 144 -23.94 -4.31 4.47
C ASP A 144 -22.47 -4.03 4.78
N LEU A 145 -22.20 -3.06 5.64
CA LEU A 145 -20.85 -2.71 6.09
C LEU A 145 -20.74 -2.75 7.62
N ILE A 146 -19.79 -3.52 8.13
CA ILE A 146 -19.47 -3.55 9.55
C ILE A 146 -18.42 -2.48 9.84
N MET A 147 -18.86 -1.39 10.49
CA MET A 147 -18.04 -0.21 10.76
C MET A 147 -17.22 -0.33 12.04
N LYS A 148 -17.74 -1.02 13.05
CA LYS A 148 -17.13 -1.19 14.37
C LYS A 148 -16.95 -2.66 14.71
N LYS A 149 -15.91 -2.93 15.52
CA LYS A 149 -15.76 -4.19 16.21
C LYS A 149 -16.78 -4.23 17.36
N ASP A 150 -17.63 -5.25 17.38
CA ASP A 150 -18.49 -5.49 18.51
C ASP A 150 -17.65 -6.08 19.66
N GLU A 151 -17.70 -5.45 20.85
CA GLU A 151 -17.00 -5.94 22.04
C GLU A 151 -17.60 -7.26 22.57
N ASN A 152 -18.87 -7.52 22.25
CA ASN A 152 -19.60 -8.69 22.70
C ASN A 152 -19.60 -9.86 21.70
N ASP A 153 -19.22 -9.60 20.45
CA ASP A 153 -19.14 -10.60 19.37
C ASP A 153 -17.76 -10.61 18.75
N ALA A 154 -16.97 -11.64 19.05
CA ALA A 154 -15.60 -11.79 18.57
C ALA A 154 -15.51 -11.97 17.05
N ASP A 155 -16.60 -12.38 16.40
CA ASP A 155 -16.68 -12.61 14.96
C ASP A 155 -17.03 -11.32 14.18
N LYS A 156 -17.68 -10.34 14.85
CA LYS A 156 -17.94 -9.01 14.27
C LYS A 156 -16.71 -8.12 14.38
N LYS A 157 -15.94 -8.06 13.34
CA LYS A 157 -14.81 -7.13 13.18
C LYS A 157 -15.14 -6.11 12.11
N ALA A 158 -14.74 -4.86 12.34
CA ALA A 158 -14.81 -3.84 11.29
C ALA A 158 -14.12 -4.35 10.00
N GLU A 159 -14.74 -4.10 8.86
CA GLU A 159 -14.26 -4.57 7.55
C GLU A 159 -13.03 -3.77 7.06
N ILE A 160 -12.02 -3.76 7.90
CA ILE A 160 -10.76 -3.06 7.65
C ILE A 160 -9.67 -4.10 7.40
N PHE A 161 -9.09 -4.07 6.20
CA PHE A 161 -7.93 -4.89 5.89
C PHE A 161 -6.63 -4.16 6.20
N GLU A 162 -5.67 -4.95 6.66
CA GLU A 162 -4.38 -4.47 7.13
C GLU A 162 -3.26 -5.08 6.28
N TYR A 163 -2.34 -4.26 5.83
CA TYR A 163 -1.10 -4.72 5.20
C TYR A 163 0.01 -4.81 6.23
N ASN A 164 0.73 -5.94 6.22
CA ASN A 164 1.94 -6.09 7.01
C ASN A 164 3.10 -5.38 6.31
N VAL A 165 3.57 -4.29 6.90
CA VAL A 165 4.67 -3.46 6.41
C VAL A 165 5.93 -3.59 7.27
N GLY A 166 5.96 -4.58 8.16
CA GLY A 166 7.08 -4.87 9.03
C GLY A 166 6.83 -6.10 9.89
N VAL A 167 7.82 -6.53 10.70
CA VAL A 167 7.72 -7.74 11.53
C VAL A 167 6.55 -7.69 12.52
N SER A 168 6.22 -6.50 13.02
CA SER A 168 5.10 -6.28 13.97
C SER A 168 4.36 -4.99 13.62
N GLU A 169 4.49 -4.51 12.38
CA GLU A 169 3.90 -3.26 11.95
C GLU A 169 2.87 -3.53 10.87
N THR A 170 1.61 -3.16 11.17
CA THR A 170 0.48 -3.21 10.24
C THR A 170 -0.05 -1.82 9.95
N VAL A 171 -0.59 -1.61 8.76
CA VAL A 171 -1.26 -0.38 8.38
C VAL A 171 -2.65 -0.71 7.85
N LYS A 172 -3.66 -0.03 8.39
CA LYS A 172 -5.04 -0.09 7.92
C LYS A 172 -5.15 0.72 6.63
N VAL A 173 -5.51 0.05 5.55
CA VAL A 173 -5.41 0.62 4.20
C VAL A 173 -6.73 1.18 3.72
N ASN A 174 -7.81 0.41 3.86
CA ASN A 174 -9.11 0.81 3.34
C ASN A 174 -9.82 1.85 4.21
N THR A 175 -10.63 2.65 3.54
CA THR A 175 -11.57 3.59 4.13
C THR A 175 -12.97 3.08 3.83
N LEU A 176 -13.77 2.85 4.87
CA LEU A 176 -15.15 2.38 4.71
C LEU A 176 -16.04 3.50 4.20
N GLY A 177 -16.93 3.20 3.26
CA GLY A 177 -17.85 4.16 2.68
C GLY A 177 -18.76 4.84 3.70
N GLY A 178 -19.14 4.13 4.78
CA GLY A 178 -19.91 4.70 5.85
C GLY A 178 -19.27 5.88 6.59
N LYS A 179 -17.94 5.94 6.65
CA LYS A 179 -17.22 7.11 7.21
C LYS A 179 -17.32 8.35 6.34
N VAL A 180 -17.54 8.17 5.04
CA VAL A 180 -17.59 9.25 4.05
C VAL A 180 -19.05 9.67 3.80
N PHE A 181 -19.89 8.70 3.48
CA PHE A 181 -21.27 8.93 3.08
C PHE A 181 -22.23 9.00 4.30
N GLY A 182 -21.87 8.40 5.45
CA GLY A 182 -22.70 8.34 6.63
C GLY A 182 -24.00 7.58 6.39
N LYS A 183 -24.86 7.52 7.41
CA LYS A 183 -26.23 7.05 7.26
C LYS A 183 -27.23 8.00 7.93
N ILE A 184 -28.46 7.96 7.48
CA ILE A 184 -29.57 8.75 8.02
C ILE A 184 -30.80 7.86 8.21
N GLY A 185 -31.54 8.09 9.29
CA GLY A 185 -32.83 7.45 9.49
C GLY A 185 -33.87 7.97 8.51
N LEU A 186 -34.79 7.08 8.11
CA LEU A 186 -35.95 7.43 7.30
C LEU A 186 -37.19 7.46 8.16
N ASP A 187 -38.17 8.33 7.85
CA ASP A 187 -39.47 8.35 8.43
C ASP A 187 -40.37 7.24 7.88
N ASN A 188 -41.63 7.15 8.37
CA ASN A 188 -42.60 6.16 7.93
C ASN A 188 -43.00 6.31 6.43
N GLU A 189 -42.68 7.44 5.83
CA GLU A 189 -42.93 7.77 4.41
C GLU A 189 -41.68 7.56 3.53
N GLY A 190 -40.56 7.14 4.14
CA GLY A 190 -39.27 6.92 3.45
C GLY A 190 -38.48 8.19 3.18
N LYS A 191 -38.80 9.30 3.86
CA LYS A 191 -38.06 10.55 3.77
C LYS A 191 -36.94 10.66 4.80
N PRO A 192 -35.79 11.27 4.47
CA PRO A 192 -34.69 11.45 5.40
C PRO A 192 -35.05 12.31 6.61
N ILE A 193 -34.75 11.84 7.81
CA ILE A 193 -34.98 12.56 9.08
C ILE A 193 -33.73 13.36 9.43
N PHE A 194 -33.67 14.63 9.07
CA PHE A 194 -32.53 15.52 9.34
C PHE A 194 -32.51 16.15 10.74
N VAL A 195 -33.29 15.63 11.70
CA VAL A 195 -33.33 16.14 13.07
C VAL A 195 -32.18 15.62 13.91
N GLU A 196 -31.64 14.47 13.54
CA GLU A 196 -30.49 13.84 14.21
C GLU A 196 -29.19 14.14 13.46
N GLU A 197 -28.07 14.15 14.21
CA GLU A 197 -26.75 14.26 13.58
C GLU A 197 -26.48 13.01 12.72
N PRO A 198 -25.78 13.17 11.57
CA PRO A 198 -25.47 12.04 10.71
C PRO A 198 -24.58 11.01 11.45
N ASP A 199 -24.89 9.74 11.27
CA ASP A 199 -24.09 8.67 11.87
C ASP A 199 -23.05 8.15 10.86
N TYR A 200 -21.79 8.38 11.19
CA TYR A 200 -20.63 7.93 10.42
C TYR A 200 -19.92 6.71 11.03
N THR A 201 -20.52 6.14 12.08
CA THR A 201 -19.82 5.17 12.91
C THR A 201 -20.54 3.86 13.14
N SER A 202 -21.85 3.81 12.96
CA SER A 202 -22.65 2.59 13.10
C SER A 202 -22.57 1.71 11.87
N ASP A 203 -22.87 0.43 12.05
CA ASP A 203 -22.97 -0.52 10.96
C ASP A 203 -24.07 -0.08 9.98
N ILE A 204 -23.87 -0.38 8.71
CA ILE A 204 -24.75 -0.04 7.61
C ILE A 204 -25.39 -1.31 7.10
N ASP A 205 -26.69 -1.29 6.95
CA ASP A 205 -27.45 -2.37 6.33
C ASP A 205 -27.76 -2.06 4.84
N GLU A 206 -27.93 -3.11 4.05
CA GLU A 206 -28.35 -2.99 2.65
C GLU A 206 -29.64 -2.18 2.53
N LYS A 207 -29.72 -1.26 1.55
CA LYS A 207 -30.84 -0.33 1.30
C LYS A 207 -31.00 0.83 2.29
N GLU A 208 -30.14 0.96 3.29
CA GLU A 208 -30.11 2.20 4.07
C GLU A 208 -29.73 3.40 3.17
N MET A 209 -30.18 4.60 3.59
CA MET A 209 -29.92 5.82 2.84
C MET A 209 -28.61 6.45 3.31
N PRO A 210 -27.65 6.71 2.42
CA PRO A 210 -26.45 7.48 2.74
C PRO A 210 -26.82 8.93 3.05
N TYR A 211 -26.31 9.47 4.16
CA TYR A 211 -26.59 10.85 4.55
C TYR A 211 -26.18 11.86 3.46
N LEU A 212 -25.01 11.66 2.87
CA LEU A 212 -24.49 12.55 1.84
C LEU A 212 -25.40 12.64 0.59
N ILE A 213 -25.95 11.49 0.16
CA ILE A 213 -26.89 11.44 -0.98
C ILE A 213 -28.22 12.07 -0.57
N ALA A 214 -28.72 11.79 0.65
CA ALA A 214 -29.95 12.36 1.17
C ALA A 214 -29.92 13.91 1.23
N VAL A 215 -28.76 14.50 1.50
CA VAL A 215 -28.59 15.97 1.48
C VAL A 215 -28.82 16.53 0.07
N PHE A 216 -28.34 15.85 -0.97
CA PHE A 216 -28.57 16.26 -2.37
C PHE A 216 -30.02 16.05 -2.78
N ASP A 217 -30.65 14.93 -2.39
CA ASP A 217 -32.08 14.67 -2.67
C ASP A 217 -32.97 15.73 -2.02
N ALA A 218 -32.73 16.05 -0.76
CA ALA A 218 -33.46 17.09 -0.07
C ALA A 218 -33.27 18.48 -0.70
N LEU A 219 -32.05 18.80 -1.15
CA LEU A 219 -31.78 20.07 -1.84
C LEU A 219 -32.48 20.13 -3.20
N SER A 220 -32.52 19.05 -3.95
CA SER A 220 -33.24 18.96 -5.22
C SER A 220 -34.76 19.14 -5.03
N ASP A 221 -35.35 18.50 -4.01
CA ASP A 221 -36.76 18.63 -3.64
C ASP A 221 -37.13 20.06 -3.16
N GLU A 222 -36.21 20.69 -2.41
CA GLU A 222 -36.36 22.08 -1.93
C GLU A 222 -36.38 23.09 -3.12
N LEU A 223 -35.55 22.86 -4.12
CA LEU A 223 -35.51 23.67 -5.33
C LEU A 223 -36.78 23.52 -6.19
N ASP A 224 -37.41 22.35 -6.18
CA ASP A 224 -38.64 22.05 -6.91
C ASP A 224 -39.88 22.65 -6.25
N SER A 225 -39.96 22.62 -4.92
CA SER A 225 -41.10 23.10 -4.14
C SER A 225 -41.16 24.62 -3.95
N GLY A 226 -40.16 25.35 -4.48
CA GLY A 226 -40.01 26.78 -4.34
C GLY A 226 -39.21 27.19 -3.10
N THR A 227 -38.29 28.13 -3.27
CA THR A 227 -37.27 28.49 -2.27
C THR A 227 -37.87 29.04 -0.99
N ASN A 228 -37.81 28.24 0.08
CA ASN A 228 -38.00 28.72 1.45
C ASN A 228 -36.61 29.05 2.03
N PRO A 229 -36.35 30.32 2.41
CA PRO A 229 -35.04 30.77 2.89
C PRO A 229 -34.49 29.98 4.08
N ASP A 230 -35.38 29.54 5.00
CA ASP A 230 -34.99 28.81 6.22
C ASP A 230 -34.53 27.39 5.87
N ILE A 231 -35.14 26.76 4.88
CA ILE A 231 -34.81 25.40 4.43
C ILE A 231 -33.46 25.40 3.71
N ILE A 232 -33.25 26.34 2.80
CA ILE A 232 -31.99 26.52 2.08
C ILE A 232 -30.80 26.76 3.04
N GLN A 233 -31.03 27.55 4.11
CA GLN A 233 -29.98 27.79 5.11
C GLN A 233 -29.59 26.50 5.86
N ASN A 234 -30.52 25.61 6.11
CA ASN A 234 -30.24 24.28 6.69
C ASN A 234 -29.45 23.40 5.71
N SER A 235 -29.75 23.45 4.41
CA SER A 235 -29.02 22.69 3.39
C SER A 235 -27.59 23.20 3.21
N ILE A 236 -27.36 24.53 3.30
CA ILE A 236 -26.01 25.11 3.35
C ILE A 236 -25.21 24.53 4.52
N LYS A 237 -25.80 24.48 5.72
CA LYS A 237 -25.12 23.93 6.90
C LYS A 237 -24.82 22.45 6.72
N ARG A 238 -25.76 21.64 6.23
CA ARG A 238 -25.56 20.20 5.97
C ARG A 238 -24.43 19.94 4.97
N LEU A 239 -24.35 20.74 3.91
CA LEU A 239 -23.25 20.66 2.93
C LEU A 239 -21.90 21.01 3.56
N GLN A 240 -21.85 22.03 4.44
CA GLN A 240 -20.63 22.40 5.16
C GLN A 240 -20.19 21.28 6.10
N ASP A 241 -21.11 20.76 6.93
CA ASP A 241 -20.83 19.66 7.88
C ASP A 241 -20.34 18.39 7.14
N SER A 242 -20.97 18.08 6.00
CA SER A 242 -20.53 16.97 5.11
C SER A 242 -19.14 17.20 4.54
N HIS A 243 -18.85 18.43 4.10
CA HIS A 243 -17.53 18.80 3.57
C HIS A 243 -16.44 18.70 4.66
N GLU A 244 -16.72 19.16 5.87
CA GLU A 244 -15.81 19.01 7.03
C GLU A 244 -15.53 17.54 7.35
N GLN A 245 -16.56 16.67 7.31
CA GLN A 245 -16.38 15.24 7.49
C GLN A 245 -15.48 14.62 6.42
N VAL A 246 -15.70 14.93 5.15
CA VAL A 246 -14.85 14.44 4.05
C VAL A 246 -13.41 14.91 4.22
N LEU A 247 -13.19 16.18 4.60
CA LEU A 247 -11.85 16.70 4.89
C LEU A 247 -11.19 16.00 6.07
N ALA A 248 -11.95 15.64 7.12
CA ALA A 248 -11.43 14.89 8.27
C ALA A 248 -10.97 13.49 7.84
N VAL A 249 -11.77 12.78 7.04
CA VAL A 249 -11.42 11.45 6.49
C VAL A 249 -10.21 11.57 5.56
N ARG A 250 -10.17 12.56 4.68
CA ARG A 250 -9.04 12.83 3.78
C ARG A 250 -7.76 13.10 4.56
N SER A 251 -7.83 13.84 5.66
CA SER A 251 -6.70 14.09 6.56
C SER A 251 -6.19 12.81 7.23
N GLU A 252 -7.11 11.91 7.64
CA GLU A 252 -6.75 10.59 8.19
C GLU A 252 -5.99 9.75 7.15
N VAL A 253 -6.47 9.72 5.89
CA VAL A 253 -5.81 9.01 4.78
C VAL A 253 -4.44 9.62 4.52
N GLY A 254 -4.32 10.94 4.42
CA GLY A 254 -3.04 11.64 4.22
C GLY A 254 -2.02 11.37 5.33
N ALA A 255 -2.46 11.31 6.59
CA ALA A 255 -1.59 10.93 7.71
C ALA A 255 -1.07 9.48 7.59
N LYS A 256 -1.91 8.55 7.14
CA LYS A 256 -1.52 7.15 6.87
C LYS A 256 -0.54 7.06 5.70
N MET A 257 -0.75 7.82 4.63
CA MET A 257 0.17 7.89 3.48
C MET A 257 1.56 8.40 3.91
N ASN A 258 1.61 9.48 4.68
CA ASN A 258 2.89 9.99 5.22
C ASN A 258 3.61 8.94 6.09
N ARG A 259 2.87 8.19 6.90
CA ARG A 259 3.43 7.09 7.70
C ARG A 259 3.98 5.97 6.81
N LEU A 260 3.27 5.60 5.75
CA LEU A 260 3.73 4.58 4.77
C LEU A 260 5.00 5.03 4.06
N GLU A 261 5.08 6.28 3.61
CA GLU A 261 6.29 6.84 2.97
C GLU A 261 7.52 6.76 3.91
N MET A 262 7.34 7.11 5.19
CA MET A 262 8.41 6.95 6.17
C MET A 262 8.80 5.49 6.38
N THR A 263 7.83 4.58 6.40
CA THR A 263 8.06 3.13 6.55
C THR A 263 8.79 2.56 5.34
N GLU A 264 8.42 2.95 4.13
CA GLU A 264 9.08 2.56 2.88
C GLU A 264 10.55 2.99 2.87
N LYS A 265 10.84 4.27 3.21
CA LYS A 265 12.21 4.78 3.32
C LYS A 265 13.03 3.99 4.37
N LYS A 266 12.41 3.64 5.50
CA LYS A 266 13.03 2.82 6.55
C LYS A 266 13.36 1.41 6.04
N ILE A 267 12.43 0.76 5.35
CA ILE A 267 12.62 -0.57 4.77
C ILE A 267 13.74 -0.54 3.72
N GLY A 268 13.75 0.44 2.83
CA GLY A 268 14.82 0.63 1.84
C GLY A 268 16.21 0.77 2.48
N ALA A 269 16.31 1.56 3.56
CA ALA A 269 17.56 1.66 4.32
C ALA A 269 17.95 0.33 4.98
N GLN A 270 17.00 -0.44 5.50
CA GLN A 270 17.26 -1.76 6.08
C GLN A 270 17.74 -2.77 5.03
N ILE A 271 17.13 -2.79 3.84
CA ILE A 271 17.57 -3.63 2.71
C ILE A 271 19.01 -3.31 2.34
N ASN A 272 19.38 -2.03 2.22
CA ASN A 272 20.74 -1.62 1.92
C ASN A 272 21.73 -2.08 3.01
N ASN A 273 21.39 -1.91 4.29
CA ASN A 273 22.24 -2.35 5.39
C ASN A 273 22.43 -3.89 5.40
N VAL A 274 21.37 -4.66 5.15
CA VAL A 274 21.48 -6.13 5.13
C VAL A 274 22.26 -6.59 3.89
N ASN A 275 22.10 -5.92 2.73
CA ASN A 275 22.91 -6.18 1.54
C ASN A 275 24.41 -5.89 1.79
N GLU A 276 24.74 -4.82 2.50
CA GLU A 276 26.11 -4.51 2.90
C GLU A 276 26.69 -5.61 3.81
N LEU A 277 25.90 -6.05 4.83
CA LEU A 277 26.31 -7.16 5.70
C LEU A 277 26.47 -8.48 4.94
N LEU A 278 25.62 -8.74 3.96
CA LEU A 278 25.72 -9.89 3.07
C LEU A 278 26.99 -9.81 2.22
N SER A 279 27.29 -8.66 1.61
CA SER A 279 28.50 -8.42 0.85
C SER A 279 29.76 -8.62 1.69
N TYR A 280 29.83 -8.07 2.90
CA TYR A 280 30.94 -8.31 3.83
C TYR A 280 31.14 -9.78 4.16
N ASN A 281 30.05 -10.55 4.25
CA ASN A 281 30.11 -11.98 4.57
C ASN A 281 30.50 -12.83 3.37
N GLU A 282 29.98 -12.55 2.18
CA GLU A 282 30.13 -13.41 1.00
C GLU A 282 31.19 -12.95 0.02
N ASP A 283 31.40 -11.64 -0.14
CA ASP A 283 32.23 -11.13 -1.22
C ASP A 283 33.70 -11.14 -0.85
N VAL A 284 34.57 -11.44 -1.84
CA VAL A 284 36.02 -11.42 -1.68
C VAL A 284 36.61 -10.08 -2.04
N ASP A 285 37.74 -9.75 -1.40
CA ASP A 285 38.58 -8.67 -1.89
C ASP A 285 39.33 -9.14 -3.16
N MET A 286 38.97 -8.55 -4.29
CA MET A 286 39.53 -8.92 -5.59
C MET A 286 41.05 -8.65 -5.70
N ALA A 287 41.56 -7.65 -4.96
CA ALA A 287 43.00 -7.37 -4.94
C ALA A 287 43.75 -8.45 -4.18
N GLU A 288 43.23 -8.85 -3.00
CA GLU A 288 43.80 -9.90 -2.16
C GLU A 288 43.77 -11.25 -2.89
N ILE A 289 42.63 -11.65 -3.48
CA ILE A 289 42.51 -12.90 -4.23
C ILE A 289 43.45 -12.94 -5.43
N SER A 290 43.61 -11.83 -6.17
CA SER A 290 44.54 -11.79 -7.30
C SER A 290 45.98 -12.01 -6.85
N MET A 291 46.38 -11.45 -5.70
CA MET A 291 47.72 -11.68 -5.13
C MET A 291 47.87 -13.14 -4.63
N GLN A 292 46.85 -13.68 -3.97
CA GLN A 292 46.88 -15.09 -3.51
C GLN A 292 46.96 -16.07 -4.66
N ILE A 293 46.28 -15.83 -5.80
CA ILE A 293 46.41 -16.65 -7.02
C ILE A 293 47.81 -16.64 -7.53
N ALA A 294 48.43 -15.44 -7.69
CA ALA A 294 49.79 -15.33 -8.18
C ALA A 294 50.82 -16.07 -7.28
N MET A 295 50.63 -16.01 -5.96
CA MET A 295 51.44 -16.79 -5.01
C MET A 295 51.20 -18.30 -5.16
N ALA A 296 49.95 -18.74 -5.25
CA ALA A 296 49.59 -20.14 -5.40
C ALA A 296 50.12 -20.74 -6.72
N GLU A 297 50.07 -19.99 -7.82
CA GLU A 297 50.65 -20.37 -9.11
C GLU A 297 52.20 -20.53 -9.01
N ASN A 298 52.88 -19.58 -8.37
CA ASN A 298 54.34 -19.69 -8.14
C ASN A 298 54.69 -20.91 -7.28
N VAL A 299 53.94 -21.19 -6.22
CA VAL A 299 54.13 -22.37 -5.39
C VAL A 299 53.89 -23.65 -6.17
N TYR A 300 52.86 -23.70 -7.00
CA TYR A 300 52.54 -24.84 -7.85
C TYR A 300 53.66 -25.13 -8.87
N ILE A 301 54.12 -24.11 -9.59
CA ILE A 301 55.22 -24.21 -10.56
C ILE A 301 56.50 -24.64 -9.86
N SER A 302 56.86 -24.07 -8.70
CA SER A 302 58.04 -24.43 -7.93
C SER A 302 57.96 -25.88 -7.44
N SER A 303 56.77 -26.36 -7.04
CA SER A 303 56.55 -27.74 -6.64
C SER A 303 56.74 -28.73 -7.80
N LEU A 304 56.28 -28.36 -9.00
CA LEU A 304 56.51 -29.13 -10.23
C LEU A 304 58.00 -29.21 -10.58
N MET A 305 58.74 -28.08 -10.55
CA MET A 305 60.18 -28.01 -10.84
C MET A 305 60.98 -28.84 -9.85
N THR A 306 60.64 -28.80 -8.53
CA THR A 306 61.27 -29.60 -7.51
C THR A 306 61.00 -31.09 -7.73
N GLY A 307 59.79 -31.44 -8.12
CA GLY A 307 59.38 -32.80 -8.47
C GLY A 307 60.17 -33.36 -9.64
N ALA A 308 60.31 -32.60 -10.67
CA ALA A 308 61.13 -33.02 -11.85
C ALA A 308 62.61 -33.27 -11.50
N LYS A 309 63.20 -32.42 -10.63
CA LYS A 309 64.63 -32.60 -10.19
C LYS A 309 64.81 -33.85 -9.32
N ILE A 310 63.82 -34.27 -8.53
CA ILE A 310 63.91 -35.44 -7.68
C ILE A 310 63.76 -36.74 -8.51
N ILE A 311 63.02 -36.74 -9.58
CA ILE A 311 62.74 -37.90 -10.41
C ILE A 311 63.88 -38.14 -11.42
N GLN A 312 64.55 -37.10 -11.96
CA GLN A 312 65.64 -37.25 -12.94
C GLN A 312 66.90 -37.96 -12.42
N PRO A 313 67.42 -37.72 -11.21
CA PRO A 313 68.66 -38.41 -10.77
C PRO A 313 68.50 -39.89 -10.53
N THR A 314 67.34 -40.38 -10.18
CA THR A 314 67.14 -41.81 -9.81
C THR A 314 67.10 -42.73 -11.00
N LEU A 315 66.72 -42.27 -12.20
CA LEU A 315 66.71 -43.06 -13.42
C LEU A 315 68.13 -43.16 -14.06
N VAL A 316 68.94 -42.12 -13.94
CA VAL A 316 70.35 -42.13 -14.51
C VAL A 316 71.26 -42.96 -13.58
N GLN A 317 71.03 -42.94 -12.26
CA GLN A 317 71.86 -43.76 -11.34
C GLN A 317 71.53 -45.26 -11.36
N PHE A 318 70.41 -45.67 -11.97
CA PHE A 318 70.05 -47.09 -12.11
C PHE A 318 70.50 -47.73 -13.43
N LEU A 319 71.03 -46.88 -14.40
CA LEU A 319 71.46 -47.30 -15.71
C LEU A 319 73.02 -47.24 -15.90
N THR A 320 73.77 -46.84 -14.86
CA THR A 320 75.18 -46.97 -14.74
C THR A 320 75.59 -47.96 -13.62
#